data_75b5249396b90294718ecdfbcf64aa10
#
_entry.id   75b5249396b90294718ecdfbcf64aa10
#
_cell.length_a   1.000
_cell.length_b   1.000
_cell.length_c   1.000
_cell.angle_alpha   90.00
_cell.angle_beta   90.00
_cell.angle_gamma   90.00
#
_symmetry.space_group_name_H-M   'P 1'
#
loop_
_entity.id
_entity.type
_entity.pdbx_description
1 polymer ?
#
loop_
_entity_poly.entity_id
_entity_poly.type
_entity_poly.pdbx_seq_one_letter_code
_entity_poly.pdbx_strand_id
1 'polypeptide(L)'
;MKKIVGVLAALGVLAAMPLTAWASAWQQTNGRWWYQMDGGKYPVNGWMWIDGDRNGIAECYYFDQAGYLLTNTVTPDNCRVNQSGAWVDENGTVHTKRVPIVQESSKNIEAERQEVLRLVNAERRKRGLGELTENPLLEGIADQRASEIIRLFDHTRPNGQSFDSLYQECGATGYGRWGENIAMGQPDAAAVVTAWMNSQGHRENILRPEFTEIGIGVRYENGQMYWVQNFGGYY
;
A
#
# COMPACT_ATOMS: atom_id res chain seq x y z
N MET A 1 1.89 -40.92 -55.04
CA MET A 1 0.89 -40.27 -54.17
C MET A 1 1.63 -39.71 -52.95
N LYS A 2 1.94 -38.42 -52.95
CA LYS A 2 2.64 -37.74 -51.85
C LYS A 2 1.59 -37.14 -50.93
N LYS A 3 1.55 -37.56 -49.65
CA LYS A 3 0.70 -36.97 -48.59
C LYS A 3 1.34 -35.68 -48.09
N ILE A 4 0.64 -34.56 -48.23
CA ILE A 4 1.00 -33.27 -47.64
C ILE A 4 0.44 -33.27 -46.23
N VAL A 5 1.34 -33.20 -45.25
CA VAL A 5 0.97 -32.98 -43.83
C VAL A 5 0.96 -31.48 -43.59
N GLY A 6 -0.22 -30.92 -43.36
CA GLY A 6 -0.37 -29.51 -42.99
C GLY A 6 -0.02 -29.32 -41.51
N VAL A 7 0.94 -28.45 -41.24
CA VAL A 7 1.25 -27.96 -39.90
C VAL A 7 0.32 -26.82 -39.59
N LEU A 8 -0.61 -27.03 -38.66
CA LEU A 8 -1.39 -25.97 -38.04
C LEU A 8 -0.51 -25.24 -36.99
N ALA A 9 -0.13 -24.02 -37.33
CA ALA A 9 0.48 -23.11 -36.35
C ALA A 9 -0.61 -22.55 -35.42
N ALA A 10 -0.63 -22.99 -34.18
CA ALA A 10 -1.45 -22.38 -33.15
C ALA A 10 -0.82 -21.05 -32.75
N LEU A 11 -1.44 -19.94 -33.14
CA LEU A 11 -1.13 -18.60 -32.61
C LEU A 11 -1.62 -18.54 -31.16
N GLY A 12 -0.71 -18.69 -30.21
CA GLY A 12 -0.97 -18.43 -28.81
C GLY A 12 -1.09 -16.93 -28.57
N VAL A 13 -2.32 -16.49 -28.27
CA VAL A 13 -2.56 -15.14 -27.74
C VAL A 13 -1.93 -15.09 -26.34
N LEU A 14 -0.77 -14.44 -26.21
CA LEU A 14 -0.21 -14.04 -24.93
C LEU A 14 -1.13 -12.96 -24.35
N ALA A 15 -2.04 -13.36 -23.47
CA ALA A 15 -2.75 -12.43 -22.61
C ALA A 15 -1.69 -11.76 -21.70
N ALA A 16 -1.45 -10.47 -21.92
CA ALA A 16 -0.67 -9.66 -20.98
C ALA A 16 -1.45 -9.61 -19.66
N MET A 17 -1.04 -10.42 -18.69
CA MET A 17 -1.52 -10.27 -17.32
C MET A 17 -1.01 -8.93 -16.78
N PRO A 18 -1.85 -8.14 -16.08
CA PRO A 18 -1.38 -6.95 -15.43
C PRO A 18 -0.29 -7.34 -14.44
N LEU A 19 0.87 -6.68 -14.53
CA LEU A 19 1.92 -6.77 -13.52
C LEU A 19 1.36 -6.16 -12.23
N THR A 20 0.77 -7.01 -11.39
CA THR A 20 0.51 -6.63 -10.00
C THR A 20 1.87 -6.49 -9.34
N ALA A 21 2.19 -5.30 -8.86
CA ALA A 21 3.35 -5.07 -8.00
C ALA A 21 3.14 -5.90 -6.72
N TRP A 22 3.84 -7.03 -6.63
CA TRP A 22 3.78 -7.90 -5.46
C TRP A 22 4.71 -7.31 -4.41
N ALA A 23 4.14 -6.91 -3.30
CA ALA A 23 4.92 -6.47 -2.13
C ALA A 23 5.71 -7.63 -1.53
N SER A 24 6.85 -7.32 -0.94
CA SER A 24 7.67 -8.28 -0.22
C SER A 24 6.89 -8.90 0.94
N ALA A 25 6.76 -10.23 0.96
CA ALA A 25 5.99 -10.95 1.95
C ALA A 25 6.44 -12.42 2.10
N TRP A 26 6.21 -12.96 3.30
CA TRP A 26 6.32 -14.39 3.54
C TRP A 26 5.20 -15.15 2.84
N GLN A 27 5.56 -16.22 2.14
CA GLN A 27 4.65 -17.10 1.41
C GLN A 27 4.85 -18.54 1.85
N GLN A 28 3.81 -19.37 1.70
CA GLN A 28 3.88 -20.78 1.98
C GLN A 28 3.37 -21.61 0.79
N THR A 29 4.16 -22.60 0.36
CA THR A 29 3.77 -23.51 -0.71
C THR A 29 4.13 -24.93 -0.29
N ASN A 30 3.16 -25.85 -0.31
CA ASN A 30 3.34 -27.25 0.11
C ASN A 30 3.95 -27.40 1.52
N GLY A 31 3.55 -26.52 2.47
CA GLY A 31 4.06 -26.52 3.83
C GLY A 31 5.46 -25.94 4.03
N ARG A 32 6.11 -25.47 2.97
CA ARG A 32 7.43 -24.84 3.03
C ARG A 32 7.32 -23.34 2.86
N TRP A 33 8.06 -22.56 3.66
CA TRP A 33 8.11 -21.11 3.59
C TRP A 33 9.13 -20.63 2.56
N TRP A 34 8.83 -19.53 1.89
CA TRP A 34 9.69 -18.76 1.02
C TRP A 34 9.35 -17.27 1.14
N TYR A 35 10.27 -16.41 0.74
CA TYR A 35 10.07 -14.98 0.83
C TYR A 35 9.97 -14.37 -0.55
N GLN A 36 8.84 -13.76 -0.84
CA GLN A 36 8.65 -13.01 -2.07
C GLN A 36 9.21 -11.60 -1.89
N MET A 37 10.10 -11.18 -2.77
CA MET A 37 10.62 -9.82 -2.84
C MET A 37 9.81 -8.99 -3.84
N ASP A 38 9.98 -7.66 -3.77
CA ASP A 38 9.41 -6.74 -4.74
C ASP A 38 9.79 -7.15 -6.18
N GLY A 39 8.81 -7.01 -7.09
CA GLY A 39 8.97 -7.45 -8.47
C GLY A 39 8.93 -8.98 -8.68
N GLY A 40 8.40 -9.75 -7.72
CA GLY A 40 8.17 -11.19 -7.86
C GLY A 40 9.43 -12.06 -7.77
N LYS A 41 10.56 -11.49 -7.38
CA LYS A 41 11.80 -12.24 -7.12
C LYS A 41 11.74 -12.95 -5.76
N TYR A 42 12.64 -13.88 -5.53
CA TYR A 42 12.81 -14.56 -4.24
C TYR A 42 14.28 -14.92 -4.02
N PRO A 43 14.77 -14.97 -2.77
CA PRO A 43 16.13 -15.33 -2.46
C PRO A 43 16.38 -16.83 -2.72
N VAL A 44 17.57 -17.16 -3.20
CA VAL A 44 18.00 -18.56 -3.43
C VAL A 44 19.44 -18.74 -2.96
N ASN A 45 19.73 -19.92 -2.43
CA ASN A 45 21.05 -20.40 -2.10
C ASN A 45 21.90 -19.39 -1.29
N GLY A 46 21.32 -18.83 -0.23
CA GLY A 46 22.05 -17.86 0.58
C GLY A 46 21.25 -17.21 1.70
N TRP A 47 21.94 -16.33 2.41
CA TRP A 47 21.41 -15.57 3.52
C TRP A 47 20.72 -14.28 3.07
N MET A 48 19.64 -13.94 3.76
CA MET A 48 18.95 -12.66 3.59
C MET A 48 18.48 -12.11 4.93
N TRP A 49 18.71 -10.82 5.16
CA TRP A 49 18.16 -10.08 6.29
C TRP A 49 16.75 -9.62 5.93
N ILE A 50 15.76 -9.99 6.76
CA ILE A 50 14.36 -9.67 6.54
C ILE A 50 13.78 -9.11 7.84
N ASP A 51 13.26 -7.90 7.79
CA ASP A 51 12.42 -7.30 8.81
C ASP A 51 10.96 -7.65 8.46
N GLY A 52 10.54 -8.84 8.89
CA GLY A 52 9.26 -9.42 8.47
C GLY A 52 8.03 -8.76 9.10
N ASP A 53 8.18 -8.19 10.28
CA ASP A 53 7.14 -7.48 11.03
C ASP A 53 7.30 -5.95 10.98
N ARG A 54 8.32 -5.47 10.26
CA ARG A 54 8.63 -4.04 10.04
C ARG A 54 8.86 -3.25 11.33
N ASN A 55 9.43 -3.90 12.34
CA ASN A 55 9.75 -3.28 13.62
C ASN A 55 11.12 -2.56 13.65
N GLY A 56 11.85 -2.58 12.53
CA GLY A 56 13.21 -2.02 12.39
C GLY A 56 14.31 -2.95 12.86
N ILE A 57 13.98 -4.21 13.11
CA ILE A 57 14.91 -5.26 13.49
C ILE A 57 14.75 -6.41 12.50
N ALA A 58 15.73 -6.61 11.64
CA ALA A 58 15.75 -7.73 10.71
C ALA A 58 16.43 -8.94 11.36
N GLU A 59 15.86 -10.11 11.18
CA GLU A 59 16.48 -11.41 11.39
C GLU A 59 17.10 -11.91 10.09
N CYS A 60 18.08 -12.82 10.21
CA CYS A 60 18.77 -13.41 9.08
C CYS A 60 18.27 -14.83 8.80
N TYR A 61 17.90 -15.09 7.56
CA TYR A 61 17.32 -16.34 7.10
C TYR A 61 18.11 -16.93 5.95
N TYR A 62 18.24 -18.27 5.90
CA TYR A 62 18.91 -18.97 4.79
C TYR A 62 17.88 -19.64 3.88
N PHE A 63 18.02 -19.42 2.59
CA PHE A 63 17.16 -20.03 1.57
C PHE A 63 17.97 -21.08 0.77
N ASP A 64 17.35 -22.22 0.51
CA ASP A 64 17.95 -23.28 -0.29
C ASP A 64 18.02 -22.91 -1.79
N GLN A 65 18.56 -23.81 -2.58
CA GLN A 65 18.71 -23.62 -4.03
C GLN A 65 17.36 -23.45 -4.76
N ALA A 66 16.28 -23.99 -4.18
CA ALA A 66 14.92 -23.86 -4.72
C ALA A 66 14.18 -22.62 -4.16
N GLY A 67 14.81 -21.82 -3.29
CA GLY A 67 14.24 -20.60 -2.69
C GLY A 67 13.39 -20.85 -1.44
N TYR A 68 13.44 -22.04 -0.87
CA TYR A 68 12.72 -22.33 0.36
C TYR A 68 13.56 -22.07 1.61
N LEU A 69 12.91 -21.54 2.65
CA LEU A 69 13.51 -21.29 3.95
C LEU A 69 14.00 -22.59 4.60
N LEU A 70 15.23 -22.59 5.10
CA LEU A 70 15.73 -23.64 5.99
C LEU A 70 15.27 -23.36 7.42
N THR A 71 14.75 -24.38 8.09
CA THR A 71 14.27 -24.30 9.49
C THR A 71 14.81 -25.44 10.31
N ASN A 72 15.12 -25.19 11.58
CA ASN A 72 15.57 -26.18 12.55
C ASN A 72 16.68 -27.11 12.03
N THR A 73 17.70 -26.55 11.39
CA THR A 73 18.79 -27.29 10.76
C THR A 73 20.11 -26.53 10.81
N VAL A 74 21.14 -27.14 10.24
CA VAL A 74 22.43 -26.49 9.97
C VAL A 74 22.52 -26.19 8.47
N THR A 75 22.91 -24.97 8.15
CA THR A 75 23.07 -24.49 6.77
C THR A 75 24.35 -25.06 6.11
N PRO A 76 24.51 -24.99 4.78
CA PRO A 76 25.71 -25.49 4.09
C PRO A 76 27.01 -24.83 4.54
N ASP A 77 26.97 -23.62 5.06
CA ASP A 77 28.09 -22.86 5.62
C ASP A 77 28.27 -23.04 7.14
N ASN A 78 27.64 -24.10 7.69
CA ASN A 78 27.76 -24.56 9.07
C ASN A 78 27.19 -23.63 10.14
N CYS A 79 26.19 -22.78 9.78
CA CYS A 79 25.44 -21.96 10.72
C CYS A 79 24.14 -22.65 11.14
N ARG A 80 23.65 -22.37 12.36
CA ARG A 80 22.40 -22.95 12.88
C ARG A 80 21.22 -22.01 12.62
N VAL A 81 20.09 -22.58 12.18
CA VAL A 81 18.82 -21.89 12.12
C VAL A 81 17.79 -22.55 13.05
N ASN A 82 17.01 -21.74 13.75
CA ASN A 82 16.01 -22.21 14.69
C ASN A 82 14.71 -22.69 13.98
N GLN A 83 13.68 -23.01 14.76
CA GLN A 83 12.40 -23.49 14.24
C GLN A 83 11.69 -22.46 13.32
N SER A 84 11.87 -21.18 13.56
CA SER A 84 11.36 -20.11 12.67
C SER A 84 12.25 -19.81 11.46
N GLY A 85 13.42 -20.48 11.35
CA GLY A 85 14.39 -20.30 10.28
C GLY A 85 15.40 -19.17 10.55
N ALA A 86 15.31 -18.46 11.65
CA ALA A 86 16.25 -17.40 11.99
C ALA A 86 17.61 -17.94 12.40
N TRP A 87 18.68 -17.29 11.95
CA TRP A 87 20.06 -17.60 12.33
C TRP A 87 20.27 -17.39 13.84
N VAL A 88 20.84 -18.41 14.50
CA VAL A 88 21.11 -18.38 15.93
C VAL A 88 22.58 -18.70 16.24
N ASP A 89 23.08 -18.13 17.33
CA ASP A 89 24.36 -18.52 17.91
C ASP A 89 24.31 -19.90 18.63
N GLU A 90 25.42 -20.33 19.21
CA GLU A 90 25.53 -21.58 19.95
C GLU A 90 24.62 -21.66 21.19
N ASN A 91 24.22 -20.51 21.75
CA ASN A 91 23.32 -20.41 22.90
C ASN A 91 21.84 -20.32 22.45
N GLY A 92 21.54 -20.28 21.15
CA GLY A 92 20.21 -20.15 20.59
C GLY A 92 19.72 -18.70 20.50
N THR A 93 20.59 -17.71 20.72
CA THR A 93 20.24 -16.29 20.55
C THR A 93 20.12 -15.95 19.07
N VAL A 94 19.03 -15.31 18.67
CA VAL A 94 18.81 -14.90 17.29
C VAL A 94 19.74 -13.74 16.92
N HIS A 95 20.44 -13.88 15.81
CA HIS A 95 21.18 -12.78 15.20
C HIS A 95 20.22 -11.78 14.59
N THR A 96 20.29 -10.54 15.04
CA THR A 96 19.46 -9.44 14.55
C THR A 96 20.31 -8.28 14.06
N LYS A 97 19.76 -7.51 13.12
CA LYS A 97 20.38 -6.29 12.60
C LYS A 97 19.35 -5.18 12.63
N ARG A 98 19.72 -4.03 13.18
CA ARG A 98 18.90 -2.83 13.00
C ARG A 98 18.92 -2.46 11.52
N VAL A 99 17.77 -2.48 10.92
CA VAL A 99 17.53 -1.89 9.60
C VAL A 99 16.85 -0.54 9.83
N PRO A 100 17.04 0.44 8.95
CA PRO A 100 16.21 1.63 9.03
C PRO A 100 14.76 1.14 9.05
N ILE A 101 14.08 1.37 10.17
CA ILE A 101 12.61 1.38 10.12
C ILE A 101 12.37 2.34 8.97
N VAL A 102 11.59 1.93 7.98
CA VAL A 102 11.25 2.81 6.86
C VAL A 102 10.51 4.02 7.44
N GLN A 103 11.26 4.86 8.16
CA GLN A 103 10.94 6.25 8.46
C GLN A 103 10.86 7.06 7.15
N GLU A 104 11.39 6.50 6.05
CA GLU A 104 11.01 6.89 4.70
C GLU A 104 9.50 6.78 4.47
N SER A 105 8.80 5.86 5.10
CA SER A 105 7.34 5.79 4.92
C SER A 105 6.62 6.97 5.53
N SER A 106 7.00 7.46 6.72
CA SER A 106 6.33 8.65 7.29
C SER A 106 6.76 9.94 6.59
N LYS A 107 8.04 10.06 6.21
CA LYS A 107 8.54 11.20 5.44
C LYS A 107 8.01 11.19 4.01
N ASN A 108 7.86 9.99 3.42
CA ASN A 108 7.27 9.82 2.10
C ASN A 108 5.75 10.04 2.14
N ILE A 109 5.04 9.54 3.16
CA ILE A 109 3.59 9.75 3.33
C ILE A 109 3.25 11.23 3.45
N GLU A 110 4.01 12.00 4.23
CA GLU A 110 3.78 13.44 4.34
C GLU A 110 4.07 14.16 3.01
N ALA A 111 5.13 13.79 2.30
CA ALA A 111 5.41 14.33 0.97
C ALA A 111 4.30 14.00 -0.03
N GLU A 112 3.74 12.79 0.04
CA GLU A 112 2.62 12.37 -0.79
C GLU A 112 1.33 13.16 -0.48
N ARG A 113 1.05 13.45 0.80
CA ARG A 113 -0.09 14.32 1.19
C ARG A 113 0.02 15.70 0.58
N GLN A 114 1.18 16.34 0.75
CA GLN A 114 1.45 17.67 0.22
C GLN A 114 1.36 17.70 -1.31
N GLU A 115 1.82 16.65 -1.97
CA GLU A 115 1.73 16.55 -3.42
C GLU A 115 0.29 16.34 -3.89
N VAL A 116 -0.54 15.55 -3.19
CA VAL A 116 -1.98 15.43 -3.46
C VAL A 116 -2.66 16.79 -3.36
N LEU A 117 -2.42 17.54 -2.28
CA LEU A 117 -2.99 18.89 -2.10
C LEU A 117 -2.59 19.82 -3.24
N ARG A 118 -1.30 19.84 -3.58
CA ARG A 118 -0.75 20.65 -4.66
C ARG A 118 -1.42 20.33 -6.02
N LEU A 119 -1.56 19.05 -6.34
CA LEU A 119 -2.17 18.58 -7.59
C LEU A 119 -3.66 18.88 -7.64
N VAL A 120 -4.39 18.65 -6.58
CA VAL A 120 -5.82 18.99 -6.45
C VAL A 120 -6.03 20.49 -6.66
N ASN A 121 -5.23 21.32 -6.00
CA ASN A 121 -5.32 22.76 -6.16
C ASN A 121 -4.93 23.23 -7.57
N ALA A 122 -4.00 22.53 -8.22
CA ALA A 122 -3.70 22.80 -9.64
C ALA A 122 -4.90 22.51 -10.55
N GLU A 123 -5.67 21.42 -10.30
CA GLU A 123 -6.88 21.12 -11.06
C GLU A 123 -8.01 22.10 -10.79
N ARG A 124 -8.15 22.59 -9.56
CA ARG A 124 -9.10 23.64 -9.19
C ARG A 124 -8.78 24.98 -9.85
N ARG A 125 -7.51 25.40 -9.80
CA ARG A 125 -7.05 26.64 -10.48
C ARG A 125 -7.31 26.63 -11.98
N LYS A 126 -7.08 25.52 -12.68
CA LYS A 126 -7.39 25.37 -14.11
C LYS A 126 -8.84 25.67 -14.45
N ARG A 127 -9.73 25.62 -13.46
CA ARG A 127 -11.17 25.84 -13.62
C ARG A 127 -11.68 27.11 -12.93
N GLY A 128 -10.76 27.96 -12.47
CA GLY A 128 -11.08 29.23 -11.81
C GLY A 128 -11.70 29.06 -10.42
N LEU A 129 -11.52 27.91 -9.79
CA LEU A 129 -12.01 27.63 -8.42
C LEU A 129 -10.98 28.05 -7.37
N GLY A 130 -11.47 28.45 -6.20
CA GLY A 130 -10.61 28.70 -5.03
C GLY A 130 -9.84 27.45 -4.63
N GLU A 131 -8.61 27.64 -4.12
CA GLU A 131 -7.81 26.54 -3.57
C GLU A 131 -8.44 26.01 -2.28
N LEU A 132 -8.26 24.71 -2.05
CA LEU A 132 -8.57 24.08 -0.76
C LEU A 132 -7.42 24.36 0.21
N THR A 133 -7.78 24.69 1.44
CA THR A 133 -6.83 24.82 2.56
C THR A 133 -6.82 23.54 3.37
N GLU A 134 -5.63 23.07 3.73
CA GLU A 134 -5.48 21.93 4.63
C GLU A 134 -6.03 22.26 6.01
N ASN A 135 -6.80 21.33 6.58
CA ASN A 135 -7.37 21.49 7.91
C ASN A 135 -6.98 20.29 8.79
N PRO A 136 -6.28 20.51 9.93
CA PRO A 136 -5.80 19.42 10.79
C PRO A 136 -6.91 18.51 11.34
N LEU A 137 -8.13 19.04 11.53
CA LEU A 137 -9.27 18.26 11.99
C LEU A 137 -9.74 17.30 10.89
N LEU A 138 -9.85 17.78 9.64
CA LEU A 138 -10.17 16.94 8.49
C LEU A 138 -9.04 15.93 8.18
N GLU A 139 -7.79 16.30 8.42
CA GLU A 139 -6.66 15.38 8.30
C GLU A 139 -6.77 14.23 9.30
N GLY A 140 -7.11 14.52 10.57
CA GLY A 140 -7.36 13.48 11.58
C GLY A 140 -8.51 12.54 11.17
N ILE A 141 -9.59 13.08 10.58
CA ILE A 141 -10.71 12.30 10.03
C ILE A 141 -10.22 11.42 8.87
N ALA A 142 -9.47 12.00 7.93
CA ALA A 142 -8.96 11.29 6.76
C ALA A 142 -7.96 10.17 7.16
N ASP A 143 -7.14 10.39 8.18
CA ASP A 143 -6.22 9.39 8.73
C ASP A 143 -6.95 8.21 9.37
N GLN A 144 -8.00 8.48 10.12
CA GLN A 144 -8.84 7.43 10.68
C GLN A 144 -9.52 6.64 9.56
N ARG A 145 -10.09 7.32 8.56
CA ARG A 145 -10.69 6.67 7.40
C ARG A 145 -9.68 5.84 6.60
N ALA A 146 -8.46 6.35 6.39
CA ALA A 146 -7.40 5.59 5.72
C ALA A 146 -7.07 4.28 6.44
N SER A 147 -7.18 4.24 7.77
CA SER A 147 -7.04 3.01 8.57
C SER A 147 -8.28 2.10 8.49
N GLU A 148 -9.48 2.67 8.36
CA GLU A 148 -10.74 1.92 8.26
C GLU A 148 -10.90 1.24 6.89
N ILE A 149 -10.55 1.92 5.78
CA ILE A 149 -10.68 1.37 4.42
C ILE A 149 -9.71 0.21 4.12
N ILE A 150 -8.67 0.01 4.94
CA ILE A 150 -7.85 -1.20 4.91
C ILE A 150 -8.70 -2.44 5.24
N ARG A 151 -9.67 -2.31 6.15
CA ARG A 151 -10.54 -3.40 6.61
C ARG A 151 -11.81 -3.52 5.77
N LEU A 152 -12.37 -2.41 5.36
CA LEU A 152 -13.59 -2.32 4.55
C LEU A 152 -13.46 -1.16 3.58
N PHE A 153 -13.14 -1.46 2.31
CA PHE A 153 -13.02 -0.47 1.24
C PHE A 153 -14.42 0.00 0.77
N ASP A 154 -15.01 0.87 1.58
CA ASP A 154 -16.38 1.39 1.37
C ASP A 154 -16.50 2.76 2.05
N HIS A 155 -17.47 3.58 1.63
CA HIS A 155 -17.87 4.81 2.33
C HIS A 155 -18.62 4.53 3.64
N THR A 156 -19.10 3.32 3.82
CA THR A 156 -19.58 2.81 5.11
C THR A 156 -18.38 2.39 5.95
N ARG A 157 -18.38 2.81 7.20
CA ARG A 157 -17.32 2.49 8.16
C ARG A 157 -17.46 1.05 8.68
N PRO A 158 -16.39 0.43 9.20
CA PRO A 158 -16.48 -0.92 9.79
C PRO A 158 -17.49 -1.08 10.93
N ASN A 159 -17.93 0.02 11.57
CA ASN A 159 -18.98 0.04 12.60
C ASN A 159 -20.40 0.15 12.01
N GLY A 160 -20.56 0.16 10.69
CA GLY A 160 -21.83 0.25 9.98
C GLY A 160 -22.38 1.68 9.79
N GLN A 161 -21.69 2.70 10.28
CA GLN A 161 -22.06 4.09 10.08
C GLN A 161 -21.52 4.63 8.74
N SER A 162 -22.10 5.72 8.25
CA SER A 162 -21.55 6.45 7.10
C SER A 162 -20.25 7.19 7.48
N PHE A 163 -19.37 7.45 6.51
CA PHE A 163 -18.09 8.14 6.73
C PHE A 163 -18.26 9.49 7.44
N ASP A 164 -19.35 10.20 7.16
CA ASP A 164 -19.63 11.53 7.70
C ASP A 164 -19.93 11.52 9.21
N SER A 165 -20.21 10.37 9.82
CA SER A 165 -20.32 10.26 11.27
C SER A 165 -19.03 10.70 11.99
N LEU A 166 -17.87 10.55 11.35
CA LEU A 166 -16.59 11.02 11.90
C LEU A 166 -16.50 12.53 12.06
N TYR A 167 -17.18 13.30 11.20
CA TYR A 167 -17.22 14.76 11.35
C TYR A 167 -17.84 15.16 12.69
N GLN A 168 -18.91 14.48 13.08
CA GLN A 168 -19.55 14.71 14.38
C GLN A 168 -18.71 14.18 15.54
N GLU A 169 -18.20 12.94 15.42
CA GLU A 169 -17.37 12.30 16.44
C GLU A 169 -16.09 13.10 16.75
N CYS A 170 -15.49 13.72 15.74
CA CYS A 170 -14.30 14.55 15.89
C CYS A 170 -14.59 16.03 16.18
N GLY A 171 -15.86 16.44 16.29
CA GLY A 171 -16.24 17.81 16.57
C GLY A 171 -16.17 18.76 15.37
N ALA A 172 -16.13 18.25 14.14
CA ALA A 172 -16.18 19.03 12.91
C ALA A 172 -17.60 19.47 12.55
N THR A 173 -18.28 20.14 13.48
CA THR A 173 -19.73 20.44 13.40
C THR A 173 -20.07 21.72 12.64
N GLY A 174 -19.08 22.50 12.22
CA GLY A 174 -19.31 23.80 11.54
C GLY A 174 -19.55 23.69 10.03
N TYR A 175 -19.33 22.53 9.44
CA TYR A 175 -19.46 22.35 7.99
C TYR A 175 -20.92 22.19 7.57
N GLY A 176 -21.28 22.91 6.51
CA GLY A 176 -22.60 22.77 5.85
C GLY A 176 -22.55 21.78 4.69
N ARG A 177 -21.35 21.44 4.25
CA ARG A 177 -21.07 20.48 3.18
C ARG A 177 -19.85 19.65 3.53
N TRP A 178 -19.91 18.37 3.23
CA TRP A 178 -18.81 17.42 3.36
C TRP A 178 -18.79 16.43 2.20
N GLY A 179 -17.67 15.77 2.00
CA GLY A 179 -17.50 14.76 0.97
C GLY A 179 -16.27 13.90 1.24
N GLU A 180 -16.25 12.73 0.64
CA GLU A 180 -15.14 11.80 0.75
C GLU A 180 -14.78 11.24 -0.62
N ASN A 181 -13.48 11.15 -0.89
CA ASN A 181 -12.92 10.32 -1.95
C ASN A 181 -12.01 9.25 -1.31
N ILE A 182 -12.15 8.01 -1.75
CA ILE A 182 -11.28 6.91 -1.32
C ILE A 182 -10.64 6.24 -2.54
N ALA A 183 -9.41 5.76 -2.38
CA ALA A 183 -8.72 5.00 -3.40
C ALA A 183 -7.74 4.01 -2.78
N MET A 184 -7.38 2.95 -3.50
CA MET A 184 -6.37 1.98 -3.11
C MET A 184 -5.58 1.48 -4.32
N GLY A 185 -4.28 1.20 -4.11
CA GLY A 185 -3.41 0.59 -5.12
C GLY A 185 -2.64 1.57 -6.00
N GLN A 186 -2.97 2.86 -5.98
CA GLN A 186 -2.20 3.87 -6.69
C GLN A 186 -0.86 4.08 -5.97
N PRO A 187 0.28 4.04 -6.69
CA PRO A 187 1.60 4.04 -6.08
C PRO A 187 2.05 5.40 -5.51
N ASP A 188 1.46 6.49 -5.98
CA ASP A 188 1.87 7.87 -5.65
C ASP A 188 0.71 8.86 -5.81
N ALA A 189 0.95 10.10 -5.37
CA ALA A 189 0.00 11.22 -5.43
C ALA A 189 -0.44 11.54 -6.87
N ALA A 190 0.44 11.47 -7.85
CA ALA A 190 0.12 11.78 -9.23
C ALA A 190 -0.85 10.75 -9.81
N ALA A 191 -0.62 9.47 -9.52
CA ALA A 191 -1.47 8.38 -9.96
C ALA A 191 -2.87 8.45 -9.33
N VAL A 192 -2.96 8.71 -8.01
CA VAL A 192 -4.25 8.76 -7.32
C VAL A 192 -5.07 9.97 -7.73
N VAL A 193 -4.48 11.16 -7.83
CA VAL A 193 -5.20 12.35 -8.30
C VAL A 193 -5.66 12.18 -9.75
N THR A 194 -4.84 11.59 -10.61
CA THR A 194 -5.23 11.25 -11.98
C THR A 194 -6.43 10.28 -11.99
N ALA A 195 -6.42 9.24 -11.16
CA ALA A 195 -7.52 8.29 -11.04
C ALA A 195 -8.82 8.97 -10.58
N TRP A 196 -8.75 9.80 -9.53
CA TRP A 196 -9.90 10.57 -9.05
C TRP A 196 -10.43 11.54 -10.11
N MET A 197 -9.56 12.24 -10.82
CA MET A 197 -9.98 13.16 -11.88
C MET A 197 -10.60 12.46 -13.09
N ASN A 198 -10.28 11.20 -13.34
CA ASN A 198 -10.90 10.39 -14.39
C ASN A 198 -12.23 9.73 -13.96
N SER A 199 -12.54 9.70 -12.66
CA SER A 199 -13.80 9.22 -12.11
C SER A 199 -14.78 10.38 -11.90
N GLN A 200 -16.00 10.30 -12.43
CA GLN A 200 -16.96 11.41 -12.38
C GLN A 200 -17.24 11.84 -10.94
N GLY A 201 -17.63 10.91 -10.06
CA GLY A 201 -18.01 11.26 -8.68
C GLY A 201 -16.87 11.84 -7.86
N HIS A 202 -15.65 11.24 -7.99
CA HIS A 202 -14.47 11.76 -7.31
C HIS A 202 -14.07 13.14 -7.82
N ARG A 203 -14.11 13.36 -9.13
CA ARG A 203 -13.84 14.65 -9.76
C ARG A 203 -14.83 15.72 -9.33
N GLU A 204 -16.11 15.39 -9.21
CA GLU A 204 -17.15 16.30 -8.73
C GLU A 204 -16.85 16.77 -7.30
N ASN A 205 -16.36 15.91 -6.42
CA ASN A 205 -15.92 16.31 -5.09
C ASN A 205 -14.71 17.27 -5.16
N ILE A 206 -13.67 16.92 -5.92
CA ILE A 206 -12.47 17.76 -6.06
C ILE A 206 -12.80 19.15 -6.60
N LEU A 207 -13.75 19.22 -7.51
CA LEU A 207 -14.13 20.47 -8.22
C LEU A 207 -15.36 21.17 -7.63
N ARG A 208 -15.87 20.70 -6.50
CA ARG A 208 -17.01 21.34 -5.85
C ARG A 208 -16.65 22.74 -5.35
N PRO A 209 -17.35 23.82 -5.81
CA PRO A 209 -17.00 25.18 -5.42
C PRO A 209 -17.18 25.45 -3.93
N GLU A 210 -18.16 24.79 -3.30
CA GLU A 210 -18.51 24.97 -1.89
C GLU A 210 -17.49 24.38 -0.92
N PHE A 211 -16.60 23.49 -1.39
CA PHE A 211 -15.52 23.01 -0.55
C PHE A 211 -14.38 24.03 -0.49
N THR A 212 -13.96 24.34 0.74
CA THR A 212 -12.90 25.31 1.06
C THR A 212 -11.74 24.67 1.80
N GLU A 213 -11.97 23.50 2.42
CA GLU A 213 -10.99 22.81 3.24
C GLU A 213 -10.92 21.33 2.87
N ILE A 214 -9.75 20.74 3.13
CA ILE A 214 -9.47 19.33 2.85
C ILE A 214 -8.58 18.73 3.94
N GLY A 215 -8.81 17.47 4.25
CA GLY A 215 -7.85 16.59 4.94
C GLY A 215 -7.48 15.42 4.04
N ILE A 216 -6.22 15.02 4.07
CA ILE A 216 -5.70 13.94 3.23
C ILE A 216 -5.13 12.85 4.13
N GLY A 217 -5.72 11.65 4.09
CA GLY A 217 -5.26 10.46 4.80
C GLY A 217 -4.52 9.52 3.85
N VAL A 218 -3.36 9.04 4.27
CA VAL A 218 -2.57 8.08 3.51
C VAL A 218 -2.07 6.98 4.44
N ARG A 219 -2.20 5.73 4.00
CA ARG A 219 -1.62 4.56 4.68
C ARG A 219 -0.94 3.66 3.65
N TYR A 220 0.18 3.11 4.06
CA TYR A 220 0.83 2.02 3.35
C TYR A 220 0.69 0.76 4.20
N GLU A 221 -0.01 -0.24 3.70
CA GLU A 221 -0.26 -1.48 4.41
C GLU A 221 -0.25 -2.65 3.42
N ASN A 222 0.40 -3.76 3.79
CA ASN A 222 0.49 -4.97 2.97
C ASN A 222 0.95 -4.72 1.51
N GLY A 223 1.91 -3.79 1.33
CA GLY A 223 2.45 -3.46 0.01
C GLY A 223 1.57 -2.57 -0.84
N GLN A 224 0.51 -2.01 -0.29
CA GLN A 224 -0.47 -1.22 -1.01
C GLN A 224 -0.72 0.12 -0.32
N MET A 225 -0.87 1.17 -1.13
CA MET A 225 -1.27 2.49 -0.65
C MET A 225 -2.79 2.60 -0.57
N TYR A 226 -3.26 3.23 0.49
CA TYR A 226 -4.66 3.59 0.74
C TYR A 226 -4.74 5.10 0.89
N TRP A 227 -5.70 5.71 0.20
CA TRP A 227 -5.82 7.15 0.04
C TRP A 227 -7.22 7.61 0.40
N VAL A 228 -7.31 8.69 1.15
CA VAL A 228 -8.56 9.33 1.52
C VAL A 228 -8.45 10.84 1.35
N GLN A 229 -9.48 11.46 0.82
CA GLN A 229 -9.72 12.89 0.91
C GLN A 229 -11.04 13.12 1.64
N ASN A 230 -11.02 13.89 2.71
CA ASN A 230 -12.21 14.40 3.35
C ASN A 230 -12.31 15.90 3.12
N PHE A 231 -13.44 16.36 2.62
CA PHE A 231 -13.68 17.74 2.24
C PHE A 231 -14.64 18.41 3.20
N GLY A 232 -14.44 19.72 3.43
CA GLY A 232 -15.33 20.57 4.21
C GLY A 232 -15.64 21.87 3.51
N GLY A 233 -16.88 22.33 3.64
CA GLY A 233 -17.32 23.64 3.19
C GLY A 233 -18.32 24.25 4.17
N TYR A 234 -18.16 25.54 4.47
CA TYR A 234 -19.08 26.29 5.33
C TYR A 234 -20.30 26.75 4.53
N TYR A 235 -21.38 27.15 5.25
CA TYR A 235 -22.59 27.75 4.64
C TYR A 235 -22.33 29.16 4.12
#